data_60e1332beca829c72a6eaa19ad0e3598
#
_entry.id   60e1332beca829c72a6eaa19ad0e3598
#
_cell.length_a   1.000
_cell.length_b   1.000
_cell.length_c   1.000
_cell.angle_alpha   90.00
_cell.angle_beta   90.00
_cell.angle_gamma   90.00
#
_symmetry.space_group_name_H-M   'P 1'
#
loop_
_entity.id
_entity.type
_entity.pdbx_description
1 polymer ?
#
loop_
_entity_poly.entity_id
_entity_poly.type
_entity_poly.pdbx_seq_one_letter_code
_entity_poly.pdbx_strand_id
1 'polypeptide(L)'
;WAVIVKRFDQFIYGFYPLAERWRIDVSFCLLFVAAAPLLYPDIKFRKYMLVFSCLYPFIAFILIKGGLFNLLMIETNLFGGAMLTVIIGVTSIACSLPLGILLALGRQSRLKLVKVISVCFIEFMRGVPLITLLFVASTMLNYFLPPGTNFNLLIRVIIMMTFFSAAYIAEVVRGGIQAIPKGQYEAADAIGLTYWQTTRFITLPQALKISIPGIVNTFIGLYKDTTLVVIIGLLDPLGIGRAALADTKWNGLSTETYLFVAVIFFISCFAMSRYSLWLEKKLSTDHN
;
A
#
# COMPACT_ATOMS: atom_id res chain seq x y z
N TRP A 1 20.71 -10.25 -21.19
CA TRP A 1 20.86 -9.11 -20.24
C TRP A 1 21.00 -7.74 -20.92
N ALA A 2 21.27 -7.70 -22.26
CA ALA A 2 21.50 -6.45 -23.00
C ALA A 2 20.29 -5.47 -22.92
N VAL A 3 19.07 -5.97 -22.95
CA VAL A 3 17.83 -5.19 -22.80
C VAL A 3 17.82 -4.46 -21.46
N ILE A 4 18.17 -5.18 -20.40
CA ILE A 4 18.12 -4.66 -19.04
C ILE A 4 19.15 -3.54 -18.86
N VAL A 5 20.38 -3.76 -19.29
CA VAL A 5 21.44 -2.75 -19.19
C VAL A 5 21.08 -1.47 -19.96
N LYS A 6 20.55 -1.60 -21.19
CA LYS A 6 20.21 -0.43 -22.01
C LYS A 6 18.95 0.31 -21.57
N ARG A 7 18.01 -0.38 -20.92
CA ARG A 7 16.73 0.19 -20.49
C ARG A 7 16.58 0.25 -18.97
N PHE A 8 17.68 0.07 -18.22
CA PHE A 8 17.66 0.05 -16.76
C PHE A 8 16.96 1.27 -16.16
N ASP A 9 17.25 2.45 -16.70
CA ASP A 9 16.61 3.70 -16.30
C ASP A 9 15.09 3.65 -16.45
N GLN A 10 14.58 3.03 -17.52
CA GLN A 10 13.14 2.90 -17.71
C GLN A 10 12.51 1.91 -16.72
N PHE A 11 13.23 0.86 -16.31
CA PHE A 11 12.76 -0.04 -15.26
C PHE A 11 12.65 0.64 -13.90
N ILE A 12 13.47 1.67 -13.64
CA ILE A 12 13.42 2.43 -12.37
C ILE A 12 12.43 3.61 -12.47
N TYR A 13 12.59 4.46 -13.46
CA TYR A 13 11.94 5.77 -13.54
C TYR A 13 10.78 5.84 -14.56
N GLY A 14 10.56 4.78 -15.36
CA GLY A 14 9.60 4.80 -16.46
C GLY A 14 10.01 5.81 -17.54
N PHE A 15 9.08 6.68 -17.91
CA PHE A 15 9.29 7.75 -18.88
C PHE A 15 9.50 9.12 -18.25
N TYR A 16 9.84 9.15 -16.97
CA TYR A 16 10.06 10.38 -16.23
C TYR A 16 11.24 11.18 -16.80
N PRO A 17 11.13 12.53 -16.97
CA PRO A 17 12.15 13.36 -17.59
C PRO A 17 13.51 13.25 -16.89
N LEU A 18 14.58 13.12 -17.67
CA LEU A 18 15.95 12.93 -17.17
C LEU A 18 16.39 14.03 -16.21
N ALA A 19 16.09 15.30 -16.53
CA ALA A 19 16.48 16.44 -15.72
C ALA A 19 15.83 16.47 -14.32
N GLU A 20 14.71 15.74 -14.15
CA GLU A 20 13.90 15.80 -12.94
C GLU A 20 13.98 14.50 -12.10
N ARG A 21 14.76 13.50 -12.52
CA ARG A 21 14.88 12.20 -11.83
C ARG A 21 15.39 12.31 -10.40
N TRP A 22 16.17 13.35 -10.10
CA TRP A 22 16.63 13.63 -8.76
C TRP A 22 15.48 13.70 -7.72
N ARG A 23 14.27 14.10 -8.14
CA ARG A 23 13.07 14.14 -7.28
C ARG A 23 12.66 12.75 -6.82
N ILE A 24 12.80 11.77 -7.70
CA ILE A 24 12.48 10.37 -7.41
C ILE A 24 13.53 9.81 -6.45
N ASP A 25 14.81 10.10 -6.71
CA ASP A 25 15.90 9.64 -5.86
C ASP A 25 15.77 10.21 -4.45
N VAL A 26 15.47 11.52 -4.35
CA VAL A 26 15.18 12.16 -3.06
C VAL A 26 13.95 11.52 -2.38
N SER A 27 12.88 11.23 -3.13
CA SER A 27 11.69 10.57 -2.59
C SER A 27 12.01 9.18 -2.06
N PHE A 28 12.82 8.39 -2.77
CA PHE A 28 13.26 7.08 -2.29
C PHE A 28 14.13 7.19 -1.03
N CYS A 29 15.06 8.14 -0.96
CA CYS A 29 15.82 8.39 0.25
C CYS A 29 14.92 8.78 1.43
N LEU A 30 13.94 9.66 1.19
CA LEU A 30 12.96 10.04 2.21
C LEU A 30 12.05 8.88 2.65
N LEU A 31 11.78 7.91 1.77
CA LEU A 31 11.05 6.69 2.12
C LEU A 31 11.79 5.88 3.17
N PHE A 32 13.10 5.70 3.04
CA PHE A 32 13.91 5.01 4.05
C PHE A 32 13.91 5.76 5.38
N VAL A 33 13.97 7.10 5.35
CA VAL A 33 13.84 7.93 6.56
C VAL A 33 12.46 7.78 7.19
N ALA A 34 11.39 7.76 6.40
CA ALA A 34 10.03 7.56 6.88
C ALA A 34 9.80 6.14 7.41
N ALA A 35 10.48 5.12 6.88
CA ALA A 35 10.42 3.76 7.37
C ALA A 35 11.22 3.54 8.67
N ALA A 36 12.26 4.33 8.93
CA ALA A 36 13.17 4.15 10.05
C ALA A 36 12.47 4.05 11.43
N PRO A 37 11.49 4.90 11.82
CA PRO A 37 10.84 4.79 13.13
C PRO A 37 9.94 3.55 13.28
N LEU A 38 9.58 2.91 12.16
CA LEU A 38 8.86 1.65 12.14
C LEU A 38 9.81 0.47 12.35
N LEU A 39 11.04 0.59 11.84
CA LEU A 39 12.09 -0.43 11.94
C LEU A 39 12.79 -0.41 13.29
N TYR A 40 13.07 0.79 13.83
CA TYR A 40 13.85 1.00 15.04
C TYR A 40 13.03 1.76 16.10
N PRO A 41 12.40 1.05 17.07
CA PRO A 41 11.56 1.69 18.10
C PRO A 41 12.33 2.59 19.08
N ASP A 42 13.65 2.42 19.18
CA ASP A 42 14.50 3.12 20.17
C ASP A 42 15.06 4.47 19.67
N ILE A 43 14.62 4.95 18.52
CA ILE A 43 15.08 6.24 17.97
C ILE A 43 14.65 7.41 18.87
N LYS A 44 15.60 8.26 19.26
CA LYS A 44 15.44 9.39 20.19
C LYS A 44 14.31 10.37 19.83
N PHE A 45 14.00 10.55 18.52
CA PHE A 45 12.95 11.45 18.01
C PHE A 45 11.79 10.72 17.37
N ARG A 46 11.49 9.49 17.78
CA ARG A 46 10.49 8.60 17.16
C ARG A 46 9.13 9.27 16.93
N LYS A 47 8.62 10.06 17.88
CA LYS A 47 7.31 10.73 17.73
C LYS A 47 7.27 11.66 16.51
N TYR A 48 8.29 12.47 16.32
CA TYR A 48 8.38 13.40 15.18
C TYR A 48 8.58 12.64 13.86
N MET A 49 9.37 11.58 13.87
CA MET A 49 9.58 10.73 12.71
C MET A 49 8.30 9.96 12.31
N LEU A 50 7.48 9.54 13.27
CA LEU A 50 6.16 8.93 12.96
C LEU A 50 5.21 9.94 12.31
N VAL A 51 5.22 11.20 12.74
CA VAL A 51 4.47 12.28 12.07
C VAL A 51 4.99 12.46 10.65
N PHE A 52 6.30 12.48 10.46
CA PHE A 52 6.90 12.53 9.13
C PHE A 52 6.48 11.33 8.26
N SER A 53 6.46 10.11 8.82
CA SER A 53 6.02 8.90 8.10
C SER A 53 4.57 9.03 7.60
N CYS A 54 3.68 9.63 8.40
CA CYS A 54 2.30 9.90 8.00
C CYS A 54 2.20 10.97 6.89
N LEU A 55 3.08 11.97 6.92
CA LEU A 55 3.11 13.04 5.92
C LEU A 55 3.86 12.67 4.64
N TYR A 56 4.73 11.67 4.71
CA TYR A 56 5.60 11.26 3.60
C TYR A 56 4.86 11.03 2.27
N PRO A 57 3.72 10.31 2.19
CA PRO A 57 3.03 10.09 0.92
C PRO A 57 2.62 11.39 0.24
N PHE A 58 2.21 12.41 1.00
CA PHE A 58 1.84 13.72 0.48
C PHE A 58 3.08 14.50 0.02
N ILE A 59 4.17 14.46 0.79
CA ILE A 59 5.44 15.10 0.43
C ILE A 59 6.00 14.48 -0.85
N ALA A 60 6.03 13.14 -0.93
CA ALA A 60 6.49 12.42 -2.10
C ALA A 60 5.63 12.74 -3.34
N PHE A 61 4.31 12.80 -3.20
CA PHE A 61 3.41 13.15 -4.29
C PHE A 61 3.67 14.56 -4.81
N ILE A 62 3.81 15.56 -3.93
CA ILE A 62 4.11 16.94 -4.30
C ILE A 62 5.48 17.02 -4.98
N LEU A 63 6.48 16.34 -4.46
CA LEU A 63 7.83 16.35 -5.01
C LEU A 63 7.87 15.73 -6.40
N ILE A 64 7.25 14.56 -6.58
CA ILE A 64 7.29 13.81 -7.85
C ILE A 64 6.39 14.47 -8.91
N LYS A 65 5.17 14.89 -8.57
CA LYS A 65 4.25 15.52 -9.51
C LYS A 65 4.67 16.95 -9.85
N GLY A 66 5.25 17.67 -8.89
CA GLY A 66 5.56 19.10 -9.05
C GLY A 66 4.32 20.00 -9.03
N GLY A 67 4.44 21.17 -9.63
CA GLY A 67 3.37 22.19 -9.68
C GLY A 67 3.32 23.12 -8.46
N LEU A 68 4.06 22.80 -7.38
CA LEU A 68 4.28 23.65 -6.21
C LEU A 68 5.77 23.97 -6.07
N PHE A 69 6.11 25.00 -5.33
CA PHE A 69 7.50 25.42 -5.05
C PHE A 69 8.36 25.63 -6.31
N ASN A 70 7.76 26.15 -7.39
CA ASN A 70 8.42 26.37 -8.69
C ASN A 70 8.96 25.09 -9.34
N LEU A 71 8.48 23.92 -8.94
CA LEU A 71 8.82 22.64 -9.56
C LEU A 71 8.00 22.44 -10.84
N LEU A 72 8.64 22.00 -11.91
CA LEU A 72 7.98 21.66 -13.17
C LEU A 72 6.90 20.59 -12.90
N MET A 73 5.68 20.85 -13.37
CA MET A 73 4.59 19.88 -13.27
C MET A 73 4.80 18.75 -14.28
N ILE A 74 4.82 17.51 -13.77
CA ILE A 74 5.00 16.32 -14.59
C ILE A 74 3.70 15.51 -14.59
N GLU A 75 3.26 15.13 -15.77
CA GLU A 75 2.07 14.33 -15.94
C GLU A 75 2.27 12.90 -15.43
N THR A 76 1.26 12.37 -14.77
CA THR A 76 1.31 11.04 -14.15
C THR A 76 1.31 9.88 -15.16
N ASN A 77 1.01 10.14 -16.43
CA ASN A 77 1.14 9.20 -17.55
C ASN A 77 2.61 8.86 -17.86
N LEU A 78 3.55 9.72 -17.45
CA LEU A 78 4.99 9.50 -17.59
C LEU A 78 5.56 8.66 -16.42
N PHE A 79 4.77 8.43 -15.38
CA PHE A 79 5.18 7.61 -14.25
C PHE A 79 5.21 6.15 -14.66
N GLY A 80 6.30 5.45 -14.31
CA GLY A 80 6.44 4.04 -14.69
C GLY A 80 7.55 3.35 -13.90
N GLY A 81 7.79 2.08 -14.25
CA GLY A 81 8.83 1.27 -13.61
C GLY A 81 8.63 1.10 -12.10
N ALA A 82 9.72 0.87 -11.40
CA ALA A 82 9.74 0.65 -9.96
C ALA A 82 9.19 1.85 -9.17
N MET A 83 9.41 3.09 -9.67
CA MET A 83 8.83 4.29 -9.09
C MET A 83 7.31 4.19 -8.98
N LEU A 84 6.64 3.78 -10.06
CA LEU A 84 5.17 3.64 -10.08
C LEU A 84 4.70 2.58 -9.07
N THR A 85 5.36 1.44 -9.03
CA THR A 85 5.09 0.37 -8.06
C THR A 85 5.22 0.85 -6.62
N VAL A 86 6.28 1.62 -6.31
CA VAL A 86 6.50 2.16 -4.96
C VAL A 86 5.45 3.21 -4.62
N ILE A 87 5.11 4.13 -5.54
CA ILE A 87 4.08 5.14 -5.30
C ILE A 87 2.74 4.48 -4.99
N ILE A 88 2.28 3.57 -5.84
CA ILE A 88 1.00 2.86 -5.65
C ILE A 88 1.05 2.03 -4.37
N GLY A 89 2.09 1.20 -4.20
CA GLY A 89 2.21 0.29 -3.07
C GLY A 89 2.26 1.02 -1.72
N VAL A 90 3.19 1.97 -1.57
CA VAL A 90 3.37 2.70 -0.29
C VAL A 90 2.13 3.51 0.06
N THR A 91 1.55 4.23 -0.91
CA THR A 91 0.37 5.06 -0.66
C THR A 91 -0.84 4.20 -0.29
N SER A 92 -1.08 3.12 -1.04
CA SER A 92 -2.20 2.21 -0.77
C SER A 92 -2.03 1.48 0.57
N ILE A 93 -0.83 1.03 0.93
CA ILE A 93 -0.53 0.42 2.23
C ILE A 93 -0.79 1.42 3.36
N ALA A 94 -0.26 2.64 3.26
CA ALA A 94 -0.41 3.66 4.28
C ALA A 94 -1.88 4.04 4.54
N CYS A 95 -2.69 4.13 3.47
CA CYS A 95 -4.10 4.48 3.56
C CYS A 95 -4.99 3.29 3.95
N SER A 96 -4.65 2.07 3.52
CA SER A 96 -5.47 0.88 3.77
C SER A 96 -5.46 0.42 5.23
N LEU A 97 -4.37 0.64 5.96
CA LEU A 97 -4.27 0.22 7.36
C LEU A 97 -5.29 0.95 8.26
N PRO A 98 -5.31 2.30 8.33
CA PRO A 98 -6.30 3.00 9.16
C PRO A 98 -7.74 2.71 8.70
N LEU A 99 -7.97 2.65 7.38
CA LEU A 99 -9.30 2.35 6.84
C LEU A 99 -9.75 0.92 7.21
N GLY A 100 -8.86 -0.06 7.11
CA GLY A 100 -9.13 -1.44 7.49
C GLY A 100 -9.44 -1.60 8.97
N ILE A 101 -8.73 -0.88 9.85
CA ILE A 101 -9.03 -0.85 11.29
C ILE A 101 -10.42 -0.25 11.53
N LEU A 102 -10.75 0.87 10.89
CA LEU A 102 -12.07 1.50 11.01
C LEU A 102 -13.19 0.56 10.54
N LEU A 103 -13.00 -0.14 9.41
CA LEU A 103 -13.95 -1.12 8.89
C LEU A 103 -14.12 -2.32 9.83
N ALA A 104 -13.04 -2.81 10.43
CA ALA A 104 -13.08 -3.91 11.42
C ALA A 104 -13.91 -3.51 12.66
N LEU A 105 -13.68 -2.31 13.19
CA LEU A 105 -14.45 -1.76 14.30
C LEU A 105 -15.89 -1.49 13.90
N GLY A 106 -16.13 -0.95 12.69
CA GLY A 106 -17.47 -0.73 12.14
C GLY A 106 -18.28 -2.01 12.03
N ARG A 107 -17.65 -3.12 11.57
CA ARG A 107 -18.29 -4.46 11.50
C ARG A 107 -18.73 -4.96 12.87
N GLN A 108 -18.06 -4.58 13.95
CA GLN A 108 -18.40 -4.96 15.33
C GLN A 108 -19.28 -3.93 16.05
N SER A 109 -19.63 -2.83 15.39
CA SER A 109 -20.42 -1.75 15.97
C SER A 109 -21.81 -2.22 16.42
N ARG A 110 -22.28 -1.66 17.54
CA ARG A 110 -23.68 -1.81 18.01
C ARG A 110 -24.67 -1.02 17.14
N LEU A 111 -24.18 0.00 16.40
CA LEU A 111 -25.00 0.80 15.48
C LEU A 111 -25.26 -0.03 14.21
N LYS A 112 -26.51 -0.46 14.02
CA LYS A 112 -26.91 -1.33 12.89
C LYS A 112 -26.48 -0.78 11.53
N LEU A 113 -26.67 0.53 11.29
CA LEU A 113 -26.33 1.18 10.03
C LEU A 113 -24.82 1.08 9.74
N VAL A 114 -23.96 1.43 10.72
CA VAL A 114 -22.50 1.36 10.58
C VAL A 114 -22.05 -0.08 10.31
N LYS A 115 -22.63 -1.03 11.06
CA LYS A 115 -22.34 -2.45 10.87
C LYS A 115 -22.69 -2.93 9.46
N VAL A 116 -23.90 -2.62 8.98
CA VAL A 116 -24.37 -3.05 7.66
C VAL A 116 -23.50 -2.46 6.56
N ILE A 117 -23.20 -1.16 6.60
CA ILE A 117 -22.34 -0.49 5.61
C ILE A 117 -20.95 -1.13 5.61
N SER A 118 -20.34 -1.35 6.77
CA SER A 118 -19.01 -1.95 6.87
C SER A 118 -18.99 -3.38 6.34
N VAL A 119 -19.99 -4.19 6.68
CA VAL A 119 -20.11 -5.58 6.20
C VAL A 119 -20.29 -5.60 4.69
N CYS A 120 -21.23 -4.83 4.15
CA CYS A 120 -21.49 -4.78 2.71
C CYS A 120 -20.24 -4.34 1.93
N PHE A 121 -19.53 -3.32 2.41
CA PHE A 121 -18.30 -2.86 1.80
C PHE A 121 -17.19 -3.95 1.80
N ILE A 122 -16.95 -4.57 2.96
CA ILE A 122 -15.92 -5.61 3.11
C ILE A 122 -16.22 -6.81 2.21
N GLU A 123 -17.46 -7.31 2.25
CA GLU A 123 -17.85 -8.49 1.46
C GLU A 123 -17.83 -8.19 -0.05
N PHE A 124 -18.28 -6.99 -0.46
CA PHE A 124 -18.23 -6.57 -1.86
C PHE A 124 -16.79 -6.51 -2.37
N MET A 125 -15.90 -5.80 -1.67
CA MET A 125 -14.50 -5.65 -2.07
C MET A 125 -13.74 -6.97 -2.09
N ARG A 126 -14.07 -7.91 -1.23
CA ARG A 126 -13.45 -9.25 -1.19
C ARG A 126 -14.09 -10.24 -2.15
N GLY A 127 -15.34 -10.01 -2.55
CA GLY A 127 -16.06 -10.87 -3.48
C GLY A 127 -15.75 -10.59 -4.95
N VAL A 128 -15.17 -9.43 -5.27
CA VAL A 128 -14.85 -9.03 -6.65
C VAL A 128 -13.34 -9.12 -6.90
N PRO A 129 -12.87 -9.72 -8.01
CA PRO A 129 -11.47 -9.73 -8.37
C PRO A 129 -10.90 -8.31 -8.50
N LEU A 130 -9.69 -8.08 -7.98
CA LEU A 130 -9.05 -6.75 -8.05
C LEU A 130 -8.94 -6.22 -9.48
N ILE A 131 -8.64 -7.10 -10.44
CA ILE A 131 -8.55 -6.72 -11.84
C ILE A 131 -9.84 -6.09 -12.35
N THR A 132 -11.00 -6.65 -11.99
CA THR A 132 -12.32 -6.11 -12.35
C THR A 132 -12.55 -4.74 -11.72
N LEU A 133 -12.17 -4.58 -10.45
CA LEU A 133 -12.25 -3.28 -9.76
C LEU A 133 -11.38 -2.22 -10.43
N LEU A 134 -10.18 -2.58 -10.88
CA LEU A 134 -9.28 -1.68 -11.61
C LEU A 134 -9.88 -1.27 -12.97
N PHE A 135 -10.51 -2.19 -13.69
CA PHE A 135 -11.23 -1.86 -14.92
C PHE A 135 -12.39 -0.92 -14.66
N VAL A 136 -13.22 -1.18 -13.66
CA VAL A 136 -14.30 -0.28 -13.27
C VAL A 136 -13.77 1.10 -12.92
N ALA A 137 -12.68 1.19 -12.15
CA ALA A 137 -12.05 2.46 -11.79
C ALA A 137 -11.50 3.20 -13.02
N SER A 138 -10.88 2.50 -13.97
CA SER A 138 -10.26 3.12 -15.13
C SER A 138 -11.29 3.62 -16.14
N THR A 139 -12.34 2.84 -16.41
CA THR A 139 -13.30 3.11 -17.51
C THR A 139 -14.60 3.70 -17.03
N MET A 140 -15.20 3.16 -15.96
CA MET A 140 -16.57 3.48 -15.57
C MET A 140 -16.66 4.67 -14.61
N LEU A 141 -15.61 4.94 -13.80
CA LEU A 141 -15.70 6.00 -12.79
C LEU A 141 -15.98 7.38 -13.41
N ASN A 142 -15.50 7.63 -14.62
CA ASN A 142 -15.76 8.89 -15.33
C ASN A 142 -17.23 9.12 -15.63
N TYR A 143 -18.04 8.05 -15.81
CA TYR A 143 -19.47 8.16 -16.06
C TYR A 143 -20.28 8.58 -14.83
N PHE A 144 -19.73 8.38 -13.63
CA PHE A 144 -20.35 8.78 -12.37
C PHE A 144 -19.93 10.18 -11.91
N LEU A 145 -18.98 10.81 -12.61
CA LEU A 145 -18.48 12.13 -12.29
C LEU A 145 -19.18 13.20 -13.17
N PRO A 146 -19.28 14.45 -12.70
CA PRO A 146 -19.82 15.55 -13.50
C PRO A 146 -19.04 15.70 -14.82
N PRO A 147 -19.73 16.06 -15.92
CA PRO A 147 -19.08 16.31 -17.20
C PRO A 147 -17.93 17.32 -17.08
N GLY A 148 -16.78 17.01 -17.69
CA GLY A 148 -15.58 17.85 -17.63
C GLY A 148 -14.64 17.56 -16.46
N THR A 149 -14.98 16.67 -15.53
CA THR A 149 -14.07 16.23 -14.47
C THR A 149 -13.09 15.19 -15.00
N ASN A 150 -11.82 15.59 -15.14
CA ASN A 150 -10.72 14.66 -15.46
C ASN A 150 -10.10 14.13 -14.15
N PHE A 151 -10.59 12.99 -13.69
CA PHE A 151 -10.03 12.34 -12.52
C PHE A 151 -8.83 11.48 -12.92
N ASN A 152 -7.68 11.81 -12.39
CA ASN A 152 -6.40 11.19 -12.73
C ASN A 152 -6.42 9.67 -12.55
N LEU A 153 -5.99 8.91 -13.57
CA LEU A 153 -6.00 7.44 -13.55
C LEU A 153 -5.20 6.86 -12.38
N LEU A 154 -4.02 7.42 -12.08
CA LEU A 154 -3.17 6.96 -10.97
C LEU A 154 -3.90 7.08 -9.62
N ILE A 155 -4.60 8.19 -9.39
CA ILE A 155 -5.34 8.40 -8.14
C ILE A 155 -6.51 7.41 -8.04
N ARG A 156 -7.22 7.13 -9.14
CA ARG A 156 -8.29 6.12 -9.17
C ARG A 156 -7.78 4.75 -8.78
N VAL A 157 -6.62 4.36 -9.32
CA VAL A 157 -5.96 3.09 -9.00
C VAL A 157 -5.58 3.03 -7.52
N ILE A 158 -4.95 4.07 -6.99
CA ILE A 158 -4.57 4.14 -5.57
C ILE A 158 -5.79 3.99 -4.67
N ILE A 159 -6.90 4.65 -4.98
CA ILE A 159 -8.15 4.54 -4.20
C ILE A 159 -8.67 3.09 -4.23
N MET A 160 -8.76 2.47 -5.41
CA MET A 160 -9.27 1.10 -5.53
C MET A 160 -8.38 0.08 -4.84
N MET A 161 -7.07 0.18 -4.99
CA MET A 161 -6.12 -0.69 -4.29
C MET A 161 -6.17 -0.48 -2.77
N THR A 162 -6.36 0.77 -2.32
CA THR A 162 -6.57 1.09 -0.91
C THR A 162 -7.84 0.43 -0.37
N PHE A 163 -8.96 0.56 -1.06
CA PHE A 163 -10.24 -0.02 -0.65
C PHE A 163 -10.19 -1.56 -0.63
N PHE A 164 -9.61 -2.16 -1.65
CA PHE A 164 -9.41 -3.59 -1.73
C PHE A 164 -8.57 -4.10 -0.55
N SER A 165 -7.38 -3.54 -0.35
CA SER A 165 -6.49 -3.93 0.75
C SER A 165 -7.11 -3.67 2.12
N ALA A 166 -7.84 -2.55 2.31
CA ALA A 166 -8.52 -2.23 3.56
C ALA A 166 -9.58 -3.28 3.95
N ALA A 167 -10.29 -3.84 2.96
CA ALA A 167 -11.27 -4.90 3.22
C ALA A 167 -10.59 -6.19 3.74
N TYR A 168 -9.43 -6.56 3.20
CA TYR A 168 -8.66 -7.71 3.71
C TYR A 168 -8.05 -7.44 5.09
N ILE A 169 -7.49 -6.25 5.30
CA ILE A 169 -6.98 -5.83 6.62
C ILE A 169 -8.10 -5.83 7.66
N ALA A 170 -9.31 -5.39 7.30
CA ALA A 170 -10.45 -5.40 8.21
C ALA A 170 -10.76 -6.82 8.73
N GLU A 171 -10.69 -7.84 7.88
CA GLU A 171 -10.89 -9.23 8.29
C GLU A 171 -9.73 -9.76 9.15
N VAL A 172 -8.50 -9.42 8.82
CA VAL A 172 -7.33 -9.78 9.62
C VAL A 172 -7.43 -9.16 11.02
N VAL A 173 -7.74 -7.86 11.11
CA VAL A 173 -7.90 -7.16 12.40
C VAL A 173 -9.11 -7.70 13.17
N ARG A 174 -10.23 -8.01 12.49
CA ARG A 174 -11.39 -8.67 13.13
C ARG A 174 -11.00 -10.00 13.74
N GLY A 175 -10.21 -10.81 13.03
CA GLY A 175 -9.66 -12.06 13.57
C GLY A 175 -8.82 -11.84 14.84
N GLY A 176 -7.95 -10.81 14.82
CA GLY A 176 -7.17 -10.41 15.99
C GLY A 176 -8.03 -9.99 17.19
N ILE A 177 -9.10 -9.21 16.96
CA ILE A 177 -10.03 -8.80 18.03
C ILE A 177 -10.76 -10.02 18.61
N GLN A 178 -11.15 -10.97 17.77
CA GLN A 178 -11.82 -12.20 18.22
C GLN A 178 -10.92 -13.15 19.02
N ALA A 179 -9.61 -13.07 18.83
CA ALA A 179 -8.62 -13.88 19.55
C ALA A 179 -8.35 -13.37 20.97
N ILE A 180 -8.85 -12.19 21.36
CA ILE A 180 -8.65 -11.64 22.69
C ILE A 180 -9.51 -12.40 23.71
N PRO A 181 -8.91 -12.88 24.83
CA PRO A 181 -9.65 -13.56 25.87
C PRO A 181 -10.77 -12.69 26.48
N LYS A 182 -11.93 -13.31 26.76
CA LYS A 182 -13.09 -12.61 27.36
C LYS A 182 -12.76 -11.91 28.67
N GLY A 183 -11.85 -12.49 29.48
CA GLY A 183 -11.42 -11.89 30.74
C GLY A 183 -10.81 -10.48 30.59
N GLN A 184 -10.27 -10.12 29.42
CA GLN A 184 -9.79 -8.74 29.15
C GLN A 184 -10.96 -7.73 29.12
N TYR A 185 -12.10 -8.15 28.58
CA TYR A 185 -13.30 -7.31 28.54
C TYR A 185 -13.96 -7.24 29.93
N GLU A 186 -14.04 -8.37 30.64
CA GLU A 186 -14.59 -8.45 31.99
C GLU A 186 -13.78 -7.62 32.98
N ALA A 187 -12.43 -7.68 32.89
CA ALA A 187 -11.54 -6.86 33.71
C ALA A 187 -11.71 -5.35 33.41
N ALA A 188 -11.86 -4.99 32.12
CA ALA A 188 -12.10 -3.60 31.73
C ALA A 188 -13.44 -3.06 32.28
N ASP A 189 -14.48 -3.88 32.21
CA ASP A 189 -15.81 -3.54 32.74
C ASP A 189 -15.76 -3.41 34.27
N ALA A 190 -15.02 -4.29 34.96
CA ALA A 190 -14.87 -4.26 36.43
C ALA A 190 -14.21 -2.97 36.94
N ILE A 191 -13.30 -2.37 36.17
CA ILE A 191 -12.65 -1.08 36.51
C ILE A 191 -13.42 0.14 35.92
N GLY A 192 -14.62 -0.08 35.33
CA GLY A 192 -15.51 0.99 34.86
C GLY A 192 -15.10 1.65 33.55
N LEU A 193 -14.32 0.98 32.69
CA LEU A 193 -13.96 1.54 31.39
C LEU A 193 -15.15 1.52 30.43
N THR A 194 -15.32 2.63 29.70
CA THR A 194 -16.30 2.70 28.61
C THR A 194 -15.85 1.85 27.42
N TYR A 195 -16.79 1.47 26.55
CA TYR A 195 -16.51 0.71 25.32
C TYR A 195 -15.33 1.31 24.50
N TRP A 196 -15.29 2.62 24.33
CA TRP A 196 -14.22 3.28 23.57
C TRP A 196 -12.86 3.25 24.28
N GLN A 197 -12.88 3.36 25.62
CA GLN A 197 -11.66 3.26 26.43
C GLN A 197 -11.13 1.81 26.40
N THR A 198 -11.99 0.80 26.59
CA THR A 198 -11.62 -0.61 26.44
C THR A 198 -11.07 -0.91 25.07
N THR A 199 -11.74 -0.44 24.01
CA THR A 199 -11.28 -0.64 22.63
C THR A 199 -9.92 0.02 22.40
N ARG A 200 -9.75 1.27 22.78
CA ARG A 200 -8.53 2.05 22.48
C ARG A 200 -7.32 1.60 23.28
N PHE A 201 -7.50 1.30 24.57
CA PHE A 201 -6.37 1.07 25.49
C PHE A 201 -6.05 -0.40 25.72
N ILE A 202 -7.03 -1.30 25.55
CA ILE A 202 -6.88 -2.72 25.87
C ILE A 202 -6.98 -3.59 24.63
N THR A 203 -8.13 -3.58 23.95
CA THR A 203 -8.41 -4.61 22.92
C THR A 203 -7.73 -4.31 21.59
N LEU A 204 -7.79 -3.09 21.07
CA LEU A 204 -7.20 -2.75 19.78
C LEU A 204 -5.67 -2.90 19.74
N PRO A 205 -4.89 -2.44 20.75
CA PRO A 205 -3.44 -2.66 20.76
C PRO A 205 -3.05 -4.14 20.76
N GLN A 206 -3.75 -4.97 21.54
CA GLN A 206 -3.53 -6.42 21.57
C GLN A 206 -3.94 -7.08 20.25
N ALA A 207 -5.12 -6.73 19.72
CA ALA A 207 -5.60 -7.23 18.44
C ALA A 207 -4.63 -6.92 17.29
N LEU A 208 -4.10 -5.70 17.24
CA LEU A 208 -3.13 -5.32 16.22
C LEU A 208 -1.84 -6.13 16.33
N LYS A 209 -1.32 -6.37 17.55
CA LYS A 209 -0.16 -7.25 17.75
C LYS A 209 -0.41 -8.65 17.18
N ILE A 210 -1.54 -9.25 17.48
CA ILE A 210 -1.94 -10.58 16.97
C ILE A 210 -2.10 -10.56 15.44
N SER A 211 -2.55 -9.43 14.89
CA SER A 211 -2.85 -9.28 13.45
C SER A 211 -1.62 -8.96 12.58
N ILE A 212 -0.46 -8.61 13.16
CA ILE A 212 0.73 -8.16 12.40
C ILE A 212 1.11 -9.12 11.26
N PRO A 213 1.21 -10.45 11.45
CA PRO A 213 1.60 -11.36 10.37
C PRO A 213 0.61 -11.31 9.20
N GLY A 214 -0.68 -11.28 9.50
CA GLY A 214 -1.74 -11.18 8.49
C GLY A 214 -1.74 -9.83 7.75
N ILE A 215 -1.52 -8.73 8.48
CA ILE A 215 -1.42 -7.38 7.90
C ILE A 215 -0.23 -7.31 6.93
N VAL A 216 0.96 -7.77 7.34
CA VAL A 216 2.14 -7.75 6.47
C VAL A 216 1.96 -8.67 5.27
N ASN A 217 1.33 -9.85 5.45
CA ASN A 217 1.02 -10.72 4.33
C ASN A 217 0.06 -10.05 3.32
N THR A 218 -0.92 -9.28 3.80
CA THR A 218 -1.80 -8.46 2.95
C THR A 218 -1.01 -7.41 2.19
N PHE A 219 -0.03 -6.75 2.83
CA PHE A 219 0.83 -5.76 2.16
C PHE A 219 1.74 -6.38 1.10
N ILE A 220 2.29 -7.58 1.36
CA ILE A 220 3.08 -8.33 0.36
C ILE A 220 2.19 -8.70 -0.84
N GLY A 221 0.94 -9.11 -0.60
CA GLY A 221 -0.06 -9.35 -1.64
C GLY A 221 -0.29 -8.09 -2.48
N LEU A 222 -0.64 -6.98 -1.83
CA LEU A 222 -0.90 -5.69 -2.49
C LEU A 222 0.30 -5.21 -3.31
N TYR A 223 1.53 -5.37 -2.80
CA TYR A 223 2.75 -4.99 -3.52
C TYR A 223 2.91 -5.81 -4.82
N LYS A 224 2.57 -7.08 -4.82
CA LYS A 224 2.56 -7.91 -6.05
C LYS A 224 1.43 -7.52 -6.98
N ASP A 225 0.27 -7.19 -6.44
CA ASP A 225 -0.92 -6.81 -7.20
C ASP A 225 -0.76 -5.47 -7.94
N THR A 226 0.27 -4.66 -7.60
CA THR A 226 0.61 -3.47 -8.39
C THR A 226 0.95 -3.80 -9.84
N THR A 227 1.35 -5.04 -10.16
CA THR A 227 1.59 -5.45 -11.54
C THR A 227 0.32 -5.52 -12.41
N LEU A 228 -0.86 -5.60 -11.79
CA LEU A 228 -2.14 -5.62 -12.52
C LEU A 228 -2.45 -4.29 -13.21
N VAL A 229 -1.78 -3.20 -12.81
CA VAL A 229 -2.02 -1.87 -13.40
C VAL A 229 -1.58 -1.78 -14.87
N VAL A 230 -0.75 -2.73 -15.32
CA VAL A 230 -0.37 -2.82 -16.74
C VAL A 230 -1.58 -2.99 -17.66
N ILE A 231 -2.64 -3.63 -17.19
CA ILE A 231 -3.84 -3.93 -17.97
C ILE A 231 -4.64 -2.66 -18.27
N ILE A 232 -4.55 -1.68 -17.40
CA ILE A 232 -5.24 -0.39 -17.57
C ILE A 232 -4.33 0.71 -18.13
N GLY A 233 -3.14 0.34 -18.64
CA GLY A 233 -2.22 1.23 -19.34
C GLY A 233 -1.18 1.95 -18.49
N LEU A 234 -1.05 1.60 -17.21
CA LEU A 234 0.05 2.07 -16.38
C LEU A 234 1.22 1.07 -16.45
N LEU A 235 2.42 1.57 -16.72
CA LEU A 235 3.60 0.74 -16.99
C LEU A 235 4.48 0.58 -15.74
N ASP A 236 4.16 -0.39 -14.91
CA ASP A 236 5.03 -0.88 -13.83
C ASP A 236 6.29 -1.59 -14.40
N PRO A 237 7.20 -2.17 -13.61
CA PRO A 237 8.35 -2.89 -14.16
C PRO A 237 7.99 -4.00 -15.15
N LEU A 238 6.87 -4.71 -14.92
CA LEU A 238 6.39 -5.72 -15.86
C LEU A 238 5.90 -5.09 -17.17
N GLY A 239 5.16 -4.00 -17.08
CA GLY A 239 4.69 -3.23 -18.23
C GLY A 239 5.84 -2.63 -19.05
N ILE A 240 6.85 -2.08 -18.39
CA ILE A 240 8.08 -1.59 -19.04
C ILE A 240 8.80 -2.74 -19.77
N GLY A 241 8.91 -3.91 -19.12
CA GLY A 241 9.48 -5.10 -19.73
C GLY A 241 8.74 -5.51 -21.00
N ARG A 242 7.40 -5.58 -20.96
CA ARG A 242 6.56 -5.87 -22.13
C ARG A 242 6.72 -4.84 -23.24
N ALA A 243 6.72 -3.55 -22.90
CA ALA A 243 6.91 -2.48 -23.86
C ALA A 243 8.31 -2.54 -24.51
N ALA A 244 9.34 -2.90 -23.74
CA ALA A 244 10.69 -3.11 -24.27
C ALA A 244 10.74 -4.25 -25.28
N LEU A 245 10.09 -5.40 -24.98
CA LEU A 245 10.05 -6.59 -25.84
C LEU A 245 9.25 -6.40 -27.13
N ALA A 246 8.42 -5.36 -27.21
CA ALA A 246 7.74 -5.00 -28.47
C ALA A 246 8.68 -4.41 -29.53
N ASP A 247 9.87 -3.95 -29.14
CA ASP A 247 10.91 -3.50 -30.05
C ASP A 247 11.61 -4.72 -30.70
N THR A 248 11.63 -4.76 -32.03
CA THR A 248 12.24 -5.87 -32.83
C THR A 248 13.67 -6.19 -32.44
N LYS A 249 14.43 -5.22 -31.94
CA LYS A 249 15.82 -5.38 -31.46
C LYS A 249 15.95 -6.33 -30.28
N TRP A 250 14.86 -6.52 -29.52
CA TRP A 250 14.85 -7.31 -28.28
C TRP A 250 14.01 -8.58 -28.41
N ASN A 251 13.66 -8.93 -29.63
CA ASN A 251 12.89 -10.15 -29.89
C ASN A 251 13.66 -11.39 -29.39
N GLY A 252 12.96 -12.28 -28.69
CA GLY A 252 13.55 -13.50 -28.11
C GLY A 252 14.14 -13.33 -26.69
N LEU A 253 14.26 -12.11 -26.14
CA LEU A 253 14.82 -11.87 -24.80
C LEU A 253 13.76 -11.81 -23.68
N SER A 254 12.60 -12.42 -23.89
CA SER A 254 11.47 -12.42 -22.92
C SER A 254 11.83 -13.08 -21.60
N THR A 255 12.53 -14.22 -21.64
CA THR A 255 12.93 -14.97 -20.43
C THR A 255 13.80 -14.12 -19.51
N GLU A 256 14.80 -13.43 -20.07
CA GLU A 256 15.73 -12.60 -19.30
C GLU A 256 15.00 -11.40 -18.68
N THR A 257 14.10 -10.77 -19.44
CA THR A 257 13.33 -9.60 -19.00
C THR A 257 12.39 -9.98 -17.87
N TYR A 258 11.64 -11.07 -18.01
CA TYR A 258 10.73 -11.52 -16.94
C TYR A 258 11.46 -12.05 -15.73
N LEU A 259 12.61 -12.73 -15.91
CA LEU A 259 13.44 -13.16 -14.79
C LEU A 259 13.96 -11.95 -13.98
N PHE A 260 14.39 -10.88 -14.66
CA PHE A 260 14.82 -9.66 -13.99
C PHE A 260 13.70 -9.03 -13.15
N VAL A 261 12.50 -8.88 -13.72
CA VAL A 261 11.34 -8.37 -13.00
C VAL A 261 10.99 -9.27 -11.81
N ALA A 262 10.99 -10.60 -12.02
CA ALA A 262 10.71 -11.57 -10.96
C ALA A 262 11.72 -11.45 -9.80
N VAL A 263 13.01 -11.25 -10.09
CA VAL A 263 14.05 -11.07 -9.06
C VAL A 263 13.82 -9.79 -8.25
N ILE A 264 13.45 -8.68 -8.89
CA ILE A 264 13.13 -7.42 -8.19
C ILE A 264 11.98 -7.64 -7.20
N PHE A 265 10.86 -8.23 -7.66
CA PHE A 265 9.71 -8.50 -6.80
C PHE A 265 10.04 -9.52 -5.71
N PHE A 266 10.82 -10.56 -6.04
CA PHE A 266 11.26 -11.55 -5.06
C PHE A 266 12.07 -10.93 -3.93
N ILE A 267 13.09 -10.13 -4.24
CA ILE A 267 13.93 -9.45 -3.23
C ILE A 267 13.07 -8.56 -2.33
N SER A 268 12.20 -7.76 -2.92
CA SER A 268 11.32 -6.85 -2.17
C SER A 268 10.36 -7.62 -1.25
N CYS A 269 9.66 -8.62 -1.77
CA CYS A 269 8.72 -9.44 -0.99
C CYS A 269 9.43 -10.27 0.08
N PHE A 270 10.62 -10.80 -0.23
CA PHE A 270 11.44 -11.53 0.74
C PHE A 270 11.88 -10.64 1.90
N ALA A 271 12.34 -9.42 1.61
CA ALA A 271 12.71 -8.45 2.64
C ALA A 271 11.51 -8.10 3.54
N MET A 272 10.32 -7.85 2.97
CA MET A 272 9.10 -7.60 3.72
C MET A 272 8.73 -8.82 4.59
N SER A 273 8.81 -10.03 4.08
CA SER A 273 8.52 -11.27 4.81
C SER A 273 9.50 -11.49 5.96
N ARG A 274 10.80 -11.28 5.73
CA ARG A 274 11.82 -11.39 6.80
C ARG A 274 11.62 -10.37 7.91
N TYR A 275 11.23 -9.15 7.53
CA TYR A 275 10.88 -8.11 8.50
C TYR A 275 9.65 -8.51 9.34
N SER A 276 8.61 -9.06 8.71
CA SER A 276 7.42 -9.56 9.42
C SER A 276 7.78 -10.59 10.49
N LEU A 277 8.57 -11.60 10.13
CA LEU A 277 9.01 -12.64 11.05
C LEU A 277 9.85 -12.09 12.22
N TRP A 278 10.70 -11.09 11.94
CA TRP A 278 11.47 -10.43 12.98
C TRP A 278 10.55 -9.64 13.94
N LEU A 279 9.59 -8.90 13.39
CA LEU A 279 8.64 -8.11 14.18
C LEU A 279 7.76 -9.01 15.05
N GLU A 280 7.27 -10.13 14.51
CA GLU A 280 6.48 -11.12 15.23
C GLU A 280 7.26 -11.68 16.43
N LYS A 281 8.51 -12.11 16.21
CA LYS A 281 9.38 -12.59 17.29
C LYS A 281 9.61 -11.54 18.38
N LYS A 282 9.86 -10.28 17.98
CA LYS A 282 10.08 -9.18 18.93
C LYS A 282 8.84 -8.90 19.78
N LEU A 283 7.65 -8.97 19.20
CA LEU A 283 6.39 -8.70 19.89
C LEU A 283 5.87 -9.89 20.71
N SER A 284 6.23 -11.13 20.35
CA SER A 284 5.87 -12.32 21.13
C SER A 284 6.68 -12.48 22.42
N THR A 285 7.91 -11.96 22.46
CA THR A 285 8.82 -12.05 23.61
C THR A 285 8.37 -11.16 24.79
N ASP A 286 7.47 -10.23 24.58
CA ASP A 286 6.92 -9.35 25.63
C ASP A 286 5.80 -10.04 26.48
N HIS A 287 5.56 -11.34 26.28
CA HIS A 287 4.52 -12.11 27.00
C HIS A 287 5.05 -13.26 27.89
N ASN A 288 6.38 -13.38 28.04
CA ASN A 288 6.99 -14.36 28.99
C ASN A 288 7.58 -13.65 30.20
#